data_a7043954327ed5dea2c620e1c5984e10
#
_entry.id   a7043954327ed5dea2c620e1c5984e10
#
_cell.length_a   1.000
_cell.length_b   1.000
_cell.length_c   1.000
_cell.angle_alpha   90.00
_cell.angle_beta   90.00
_cell.angle_gamma   90.00
#
_symmetry.space_group_name_H-M   'P 1'
#
loop_
_entity.id
_entity.type
_entity.pdbx_description
1 polymer ?
#
loop_
_entity_poly.entity_id
_entity_poly.type
_entity_poly.pdbx_seq_one_letter_code
_entity_poly.pdbx_strand_id
1 'polypeptide(L)'
;MNKTYQIGDQVLLIDTKRRQYLVTLKEGGEFHTHSGVVFHEKLINAREGTSVLSSSNSIYMSFRPSMSEYIKKMPRGAQVIYPKDIGAILMIADVYPGAKVFVTGVGSGALSMALLRSGANVFGYEIREDFANRAQENVRVMLGEDALERYIVKLRDSYEEIEEQDFDRAIIDLPEPWLVVPHLKEALLSGGIIVAYTPSIKQAIKFREAIANNGFSFAETIEVLHRGWHIDGEAVRPDHRMVAHTGFISSGRLLNK
;
A
#
# COMPACT_ATOMS: atom_id res chain seq x y z
N MET A 1 24.44 -1.50 -9.45
CA MET A 1 25.27 -0.79 -8.48
C MET A 1 25.16 -1.53 -7.14
N ASN A 2 26.27 -1.95 -6.52
CA ASN A 2 26.25 -2.51 -5.17
C ASN A 2 25.97 -1.38 -4.18
N LYS A 3 24.70 -1.21 -3.82
CA LYS A 3 24.32 -0.18 -2.83
C LYS A 3 24.62 -0.70 -1.43
N THR A 4 25.46 0.03 -0.70
CA THR A 4 25.63 -0.16 0.75
C THR A 4 24.53 0.58 1.51
N TYR A 5 24.25 0.17 2.74
CA TYR A 5 23.32 0.85 3.61
C TYR A 5 23.90 2.18 4.10
N GLN A 6 23.02 3.20 4.18
CA GLN A 6 23.35 4.52 4.69
C GLN A 6 22.51 4.87 5.92
N ILE A 7 22.90 5.86 6.67
CA ILE A 7 22.07 6.46 7.73
C ILE A 7 20.75 6.92 7.11
N GLY A 8 19.64 6.63 7.76
CA GLY A 8 18.29 6.89 7.28
C GLY A 8 17.66 5.74 6.47
N ASP A 9 18.45 4.79 5.96
CA ASP A 9 17.92 3.65 5.21
C ASP A 9 17.04 2.77 6.09
N GLN A 10 15.97 2.25 5.47
CA GLN A 10 15.14 1.18 6.04
C GLN A 10 15.81 -0.18 5.79
N VAL A 11 16.02 -0.91 6.84
CA VAL A 11 16.59 -2.27 6.78
C VAL A 11 15.63 -3.27 7.41
N LEU A 12 15.33 -4.32 6.67
CA LEU A 12 14.60 -5.47 7.16
C LEU A 12 15.60 -6.47 7.74
N LEU A 13 15.55 -6.68 9.05
CA LEU A 13 16.31 -7.73 9.74
C LEU A 13 15.46 -8.98 9.84
N ILE A 14 16.02 -10.13 9.43
CA ILE A 14 15.35 -11.44 9.47
C ILE A 14 16.18 -12.37 10.33
N ASP A 15 15.59 -12.90 11.40
CA ASP A 15 16.26 -13.87 12.26
C ASP A 15 16.16 -15.31 11.73
N THR A 16 16.86 -16.24 12.38
CA THR A 16 16.87 -17.67 12.01
C THR A 16 15.49 -18.34 12.11
N LYS A 17 14.53 -17.75 12.84
CA LYS A 17 13.15 -18.19 12.92
C LYS A 17 12.23 -17.50 11.89
N ARG A 18 12.83 -16.79 10.92
CA ARG A 18 12.15 -16.00 9.87
C ARG A 18 11.28 -14.85 10.41
N ARG A 19 11.49 -14.40 11.64
CA ARG A 19 10.85 -13.20 12.16
C ARG A 19 11.51 -11.98 11.55
N GLN A 20 10.71 -11.03 11.15
CA GLN A 20 11.11 -9.85 10.40
C GLN A 20 10.93 -8.59 11.25
N TYR A 21 11.92 -7.71 11.21
CA TYR A 21 11.94 -6.46 11.94
C TYR A 21 12.38 -5.34 11.00
N LEU A 22 11.58 -4.27 10.93
CA LEU A 22 11.92 -3.08 10.15
C LEU A 22 12.63 -2.07 11.04
N VAL A 23 13.81 -1.65 10.63
CA VAL A 23 14.69 -0.77 11.41
C VAL A 23 15.15 0.39 10.53
N THR A 24 15.07 1.63 11.03
CA THR A 24 15.66 2.80 10.40
C THR A 24 17.06 2.97 10.94
N LEU A 25 18.07 2.97 10.08
CA LEU A 25 19.47 3.13 10.51
C LEU A 25 19.75 4.53 11.02
N LYS A 26 20.41 4.63 12.17
CA LYS A 26 20.82 5.87 12.81
C LYS A 26 22.25 5.75 13.27
N GLU A 27 22.98 6.86 13.27
CA GLU A 27 24.31 6.93 13.88
C GLU A 27 24.24 6.60 15.37
N GLY A 28 25.13 5.72 15.86
CA GLY A 28 25.08 5.23 17.23
C GLY A 28 23.80 4.49 17.62
N GLY A 29 22.95 4.12 16.64
CA GLY A 29 21.66 3.50 16.90
C GLY A 29 21.77 2.04 17.31
N GLU A 30 20.75 1.57 18.03
CA GLU A 30 20.63 0.22 18.54
C GLU A 30 19.24 -0.35 18.27
N PHE A 31 19.17 -1.60 17.83
CA PHE A 31 17.94 -2.34 17.73
C PHE A 31 17.88 -3.45 18.79
N HIS A 32 17.03 -3.26 19.80
CA HIS A 32 16.86 -4.19 20.92
C HIS A 32 15.94 -5.35 20.54
N THR A 33 16.41 -6.56 20.74
CA THR A 33 15.64 -7.79 20.51
C THR A 33 15.66 -8.67 21.79
N HIS A 34 14.77 -9.66 21.85
CA HIS A 34 14.83 -10.67 22.91
C HIS A 34 16.11 -11.54 22.86
N SER A 35 16.87 -11.45 21.76
CA SER A 35 18.14 -12.18 21.54
C SER A 35 19.30 -11.21 21.41
N GLY A 36 19.32 -10.17 22.28
CA GLY A 36 20.40 -9.18 22.35
C GLY A 36 20.17 -7.97 21.45
N VAL A 37 21.18 -7.12 21.35
CA VAL A 37 21.16 -5.84 20.64
C VAL A 37 21.89 -5.97 19.31
N VAL A 38 21.30 -5.48 18.24
CA VAL A 38 21.94 -5.29 16.94
C VAL A 38 22.34 -3.82 16.82
N PHE A 39 23.65 -3.54 16.76
CA PHE A 39 24.17 -2.19 16.61
C PHE A 39 24.08 -1.76 15.14
N HIS A 40 23.55 -0.56 14.88
CA HIS A 40 23.37 -0.03 13.52
C HIS A 40 24.70 0.17 12.78
N GLU A 41 25.78 0.45 13.51
CA GLU A 41 27.14 0.60 12.96
C GLU A 41 27.64 -0.64 12.19
N LYS A 42 27.17 -1.83 12.58
CA LYS A 42 27.49 -3.08 11.85
C LYS A 42 26.79 -3.19 10.49
N LEU A 43 25.76 -2.39 10.28
CA LEU A 43 24.97 -2.35 9.04
C LEU A 43 25.37 -1.16 8.16
N ILE A 44 25.68 0.00 8.75
CA ILE A 44 26.08 1.19 8.00
C ILE A 44 27.32 0.85 7.15
N ASN A 45 27.27 1.19 5.86
CA ASN A 45 28.24 0.83 4.81
C ASN A 45 28.34 -0.67 4.48
N ALA A 46 27.58 -1.56 5.14
CA ALA A 46 27.50 -2.96 4.75
C ALA A 46 26.65 -3.12 3.46
N ARG A 47 26.89 -4.21 2.74
CA ARG A 47 26.10 -4.58 1.55
C ARG A 47 24.80 -5.26 1.96
N GLU A 48 23.79 -5.11 1.16
CA GLU A 48 22.54 -5.86 1.27
C GLU A 48 22.81 -7.38 1.23
N GLY A 49 22.06 -8.16 2.02
CA GLY A 49 22.31 -9.60 2.18
C GLY A 49 23.38 -9.96 3.21
N THR A 50 23.96 -8.96 3.90
CA THR A 50 24.94 -9.20 4.97
C THR A 50 24.26 -9.79 6.21
N SER A 51 24.91 -10.79 6.83
CA SER A 51 24.55 -11.26 8.16
C SER A 51 25.22 -10.43 9.24
N VAL A 52 24.46 -10.09 10.29
CA VAL A 52 24.99 -9.39 11.47
C VAL A 52 24.68 -10.18 12.73
N LEU A 53 25.56 -10.07 13.73
CA LEU A 53 25.39 -10.70 15.04
C LEU A 53 24.88 -9.67 16.05
N SER A 54 23.88 -10.08 16.84
CA SER A 54 23.50 -9.33 18.05
C SER A 54 24.60 -9.44 19.13
N SER A 55 24.44 -8.68 20.21
CA SER A 55 25.30 -8.77 21.38
C SER A 55 25.34 -10.17 22.04
N SER A 56 24.33 -10.99 21.80
CA SER A 56 24.22 -12.38 22.28
C SER A 56 24.51 -13.41 21.18
N ASN A 57 25.24 -13.03 20.13
CA ASN A 57 25.63 -13.87 18.99
C ASN A 57 24.47 -14.47 18.18
N SER A 58 23.27 -13.90 18.25
CA SER A 58 22.16 -14.30 17.37
C SER A 58 22.32 -13.70 15.98
N ILE A 59 22.10 -14.52 14.95
CA ILE A 59 22.30 -14.13 13.55
C ILE A 59 21.03 -13.45 13.01
N TYR A 60 21.22 -12.32 12.33
CA TYR A 60 20.19 -11.59 11.56
C TYR A 60 20.71 -11.35 10.14
N MET A 61 19.89 -11.71 9.15
CA MET A 61 20.14 -11.32 7.75
C MET A 61 19.54 -9.93 7.51
N SER A 62 20.22 -9.10 6.74
CA SER A 62 19.78 -7.73 6.44
C SER A 62 19.43 -7.57 4.97
N PHE A 63 18.26 -6.98 4.68
CA PHE A 63 17.78 -6.67 3.33
C PHE A 63 17.14 -5.28 3.28
N ARG A 64 17.10 -4.66 2.12
CA ARG A 64 16.16 -3.56 1.90
C ARG A 64 14.75 -4.15 1.84
N PRO A 65 13.76 -3.56 2.53
CA PRO A 65 12.42 -4.10 2.49
C PRO A 65 11.85 -4.01 1.07
N SER A 66 11.23 -5.08 0.60
CA SER A 66 10.31 -4.99 -0.53
C SER A 66 9.11 -4.12 -0.15
N MET A 67 8.37 -3.59 -1.13
CA MET A 67 7.16 -2.82 -0.85
C MET A 67 6.14 -3.63 -0.02
N SER A 68 5.98 -4.92 -0.32
CA SER A 68 5.09 -5.80 0.43
C SER A 68 5.49 -5.95 1.90
N GLU A 69 6.78 -6.03 2.17
CA GLU A 69 7.30 -6.12 3.55
C GLU A 69 7.19 -4.79 4.27
N TYR A 70 7.48 -3.69 3.58
CA TYR A 70 7.35 -2.35 4.13
C TYR A 70 5.90 -2.03 4.52
N ILE A 71 4.94 -2.22 3.63
CA ILE A 71 3.50 -1.98 3.90
C ILE A 71 3.02 -2.75 5.14
N LYS A 72 3.50 -3.96 5.36
CA LYS A 72 3.10 -4.77 6.52
C LYS A 72 3.68 -4.26 7.84
N LYS A 73 4.78 -3.49 7.81
CA LYS A 73 5.58 -3.11 8.99
C LYS A 73 5.73 -1.60 9.18
N MET A 74 5.44 -0.80 8.16
CA MET A 74 5.57 0.66 8.21
C MET A 74 4.75 1.27 9.35
N PRO A 75 5.12 2.45 9.85
CA PRO A 75 4.30 3.22 10.79
C PRO A 75 2.92 3.48 10.20
N ARG A 76 1.88 3.09 10.93
CA ARG A 76 0.49 3.25 10.48
C ARG A 76 -0.44 3.50 11.68
N GLY A 77 -1.47 4.30 11.46
CA GLY A 77 -2.52 4.57 12.46
C GLY A 77 -3.85 3.89 12.12
N ALA A 78 -3.98 3.39 10.88
CA ALA A 78 -5.18 2.73 10.37
C ALA A 78 -4.87 1.34 9.81
N GLN A 79 -5.92 0.57 9.57
CA GLN A 79 -5.83 -0.65 8.76
C GLN A 79 -5.40 -0.27 7.34
N VAL A 80 -4.53 -1.08 6.75
CA VAL A 80 -4.05 -0.87 5.37
C VAL A 80 -4.61 -1.97 4.46
N ILE A 81 -4.81 -1.63 3.19
CA ILE A 81 -5.09 -2.62 2.16
C ILE A 81 -3.88 -3.56 2.05
N TYR A 82 -4.12 -4.86 2.07
CA TYR A 82 -3.04 -5.85 2.00
C TYR A 82 -2.36 -5.87 0.62
N PRO A 83 -1.06 -6.16 0.55
CA PRO A 83 -0.33 -6.18 -0.72
C PRO A 83 -0.95 -7.07 -1.81
N LYS A 84 -1.60 -8.19 -1.44
CA LYS A 84 -2.31 -9.06 -2.38
C LYS A 84 -3.49 -8.35 -3.06
N ASP A 85 -4.20 -7.51 -2.29
CA ASP A 85 -5.36 -6.74 -2.77
C ASP A 85 -4.88 -5.52 -3.56
N ILE A 86 -3.81 -4.83 -3.11
CA ILE A 86 -3.19 -3.73 -3.85
C ILE A 86 -2.77 -4.19 -5.25
N GLY A 87 -2.13 -5.36 -5.37
CA GLY A 87 -1.73 -5.91 -6.67
C GLY A 87 -2.93 -6.13 -7.60
N ALA A 88 -4.04 -6.67 -7.08
CA ALA A 88 -5.28 -6.84 -7.84
C ALA A 88 -5.90 -5.48 -8.22
N ILE A 89 -5.94 -4.51 -7.29
CA ILE A 89 -6.45 -3.16 -7.55
C ILE A 89 -5.68 -2.49 -8.70
N LEU A 90 -4.34 -2.57 -8.71
CA LEU A 90 -3.52 -1.97 -9.77
C LEU A 90 -3.89 -2.55 -11.16
N MET A 91 -4.09 -3.86 -11.23
CA MET A 91 -4.46 -4.53 -12.49
C MET A 91 -5.89 -4.24 -12.92
N ILE A 92 -6.86 -4.27 -11.98
CA ILE A 92 -8.26 -3.99 -12.26
C ILE A 92 -8.47 -2.53 -12.68
N ALA A 93 -7.77 -1.61 -12.00
CA ALA A 93 -7.81 -0.19 -12.33
C ALA A 93 -6.99 0.13 -13.59
N ASP A 94 -6.26 -0.83 -14.16
CA ASP A 94 -5.39 -0.61 -15.31
C ASP A 94 -4.50 0.63 -15.12
N VAL A 95 -3.69 0.60 -14.04
CA VAL A 95 -2.80 1.70 -13.70
C VAL A 95 -1.56 1.66 -14.56
N TYR A 96 -1.26 2.77 -15.25
CA TYR A 96 -0.14 2.89 -16.17
C TYR A 96 0.73 4.13 -15.86
N PRO A 97 1.97 4.20 -16.36
CA PRO A 97 2.82 5.37 -16.17
C PRO A 97 2.19 6.64 -16.74
N GLY A 98 2.11 7.69 -15.92
CA GLY A 98 1.48 8.97 -16.26
C GLY A 98 -0.01 9.04 -15.99
N ALA A 99 -0.70 7.94 -15.66
CA ALA A 99 -2.12 7.96 -15.30
C ALA A 99 -2.38 8.95 -14.15
N LYS A 100 -3.43 9.74 -14.27
CA LYS A 100 -3.91 10.64 -13.22
C LYS A 100 -4.92 9.88 -12.35
N VAL A 101 -4.51 9.52 -11.14
CA VAL A 101 -5.28 8.65 -10.26
C VAL A 101 -5.77 9.42 -9.03
N PHE A 102 -7.07 9.44 -8.83
CA PHE A 102 -7.67 9.93 -7.60
C PHE A 102 -7.74 8.83 -6.54
N VAL A 103 -7.37 9.16 -5.31
CA VAL A 103 -7.46 8.25 -4.16
C VAL A 103 -8.18 8.97 -3.02
N THR A 104 -9.20 8.36 -2.46
CA THR A 104 -9.83 8.87 -1.23
C THR A 104 -9.81 7.84 -0.13
N GLY A 105 -9.55 8.31 1.11
CA GLY A 105 -9.14 7.45 2.20
C GLY A 105 -7.66 7.08 2.08
N VAL A 106 -6.79 8.08 1.96
CA VAL A 106 -5.33 7.91 1.76
C VAL A 106 -4.70 7.09 2.87
N GLY A 107 -5.16 7.28 4.11
CA GLY A 107 -4.69 6.55 5.28
C GLY A 107 -3.18 6.65 5.48
N SER A 108 -2.49 5.52 5.59
CA SER A 108 -1.03 5.48 5.76
C SER A 108 -0.25 5.49 4.44
N GLY A 109 -0.90 5.66 3.29
CA GLY A 109 -0.27 5.76 1.98
C GLY A 109 0.13 4.43 1.33
N ALA A 110 -0.32 3.28 1.84
CA ALA A 110 0.05 1.97 1.29
C ALA A 110 -0.32 1.81 -0.19
N LEU A 111 -1.56 2.14 -0.54
CA LEU A 111 -2.03 2.12 -1.92
C LEU A 111 -1.31 3.18 -2.76
N SER A 112 -1.20 4.41 -2.24
CA SER A 112 -0.54 5.52 -2.92
C SER A 112 0.91 5.19 -3.31
N MET A 113 1.67 4.53 -2.43
CA MET A 113 3.04 4.07 -2.76
C MET A 113 3.06 3.10 -3.95
N ALA A 114 2.11 2.18 -4.03
CA ALA A 114 2.05 1.23 -5.13
C ALA A 114 1.69 1.90 -6.46
N LEU A 115 0.74 2.85 -6.44
CA LEU A 115 0.36 3.67 -7.59
C LEU A 115 1.54 4.52 -8.09
N LEU A 116 2.23 5.22 -7.20
CA LEU A 116 3.40 6.03 -7.52
C LEU A 116 4.55 5.17 -8.09
N ARG A 117 4.79 3.97 -7.54
CA ARG A 117 5.78 3.02 -8.07
C ARG A 117 5.43 2.54 -9.47
N SER A 118 4.15 2.43 -9.79
CA SER A 118 3.66 2.11 -11.14
C SER A 118 3.76 3.28 -12.13
N GLY A 119 4.27 4.44 -11.67
CA GLY A 119 4.47 5.63 -12.50
C GLY A 119 3.28 6.56 -12.58
N ALA A 120 2.21 6.34 -11.83
CA ALA A 120 1.04 7.21 -11.80
C ALA A 120 1.31 8.55 -11.11
N ASN A 121 0.48 9.56 -11.45
CA ASN A 121 0.32 10.80 -10.69
C ASN A 121 -0.87 10.62 -9.75
N VAL A 122 -0.64 10.78 -8.45
CA VAL A 122 -1.64 10.46 -7.42
C VAL A 122 -2.16 11.73 -6.76
N PHE A 123 -3.48 11.91 -6.75
CA PHE A 123 -4.19 12.97 -6.06
C PHE A 123 -5.02 12.34 -4.96
N GLY A 124 -4.69 12.62 -3.71
CA GLY A 124 -5.31 12.04 -2.55
C GLY A 124 -6.17 13.01 -1.76
N TYR A 125 -7.35 12.57 -1.31
CA TYR A 125 -8.14 13.27 -0.29
C TYR A 125 -8.10 12.46 1.01
N GLU A 126 -7.81 13.17 2.09
CA GLU A 126 -7.78 12.63 3.45
C GLU A 126 -8.33 13.70 4.42
N ILE A 127 -9.20 13.32 5.35
CA ILE A 127 -9.77 14.27 6.31
C ILE A 127 -8.90 14.45 7.56
N ARG A 128 -8.00 13.51 7.81
CA ARG A 128 -7.13 13.49 8.97
C ARG A 128 -5.72 13.94 8.60
N GLU A 129 -5.30 15.06 9.15
CA GLU A 129 -3.98 15.64 8.93
C GLU A 129 -2.84 14.70 9.33
N ASP A 130 -2.99 13.99 10.47
CA ASP A 130 -1.98 13.04 10.93
C ASP A 130 -1.79 11.86 9.97
N PHE A 131 -2.84 11.44 9.24
CA PHE A 131 -2.76 10.43 8.22
C PHE A 131 -2.15 10.96 6.93
N ALA A 132 -2.56 12.14 6.48
CA ALA A 132 -1.99 12.80 5.31
C ALA A 132 -0.47 12.96 5.45
N ASN A 133 -0.02 13.49 6.59
CA ASN A 133 1.40 13.67 6.90
C ASN A 133 2.14 12.32 6.95
N ARG A 134 1.54 11.30 7.55
CA ARG A 134 2.11 9.95 7.62
C ARG A 134 2.22 9.30 6.25
N ALA A 135 1.22 9.49 5.38
CA ALA A 135 1.25 8.98 4.03
C ALA A 135 2.40 9.58 3.21
N GLN A 136 2.59 10.89 3.29
CA GLN A 136 3.69 11.58 2.63
C GLN A 136 5.05 11.10 3.15
N GLU A 137 5.20 10.95 4.47
CA GLU A 137 6.43 10.44 5.07
C GLU A 137 6.71 8.99 4.65
N ASN A 138 5.71 8.10 4.64
CA ASN A 138 5.89 6.72 4.17
C ASN A 138 6.26 6.66 2.69
N VAL A 139 5.69 7.52 1.85
CA VAL A 139 6.06 7.64 0.43
C VAL A 139 7.51 8.11 0.30
N ARG A 140 7.90 9.16 1.02
CA ARG A 140 9.26 9.70 1.03
C ARG A 140 10.29 8.65 1.44
N VAL A 141 10.01 7.93 2.52
CA VAL A 141 10.91 6.90 3.07
C VAL A 141 11.07 5.71 2.10
N MET A 142 9.98 5.29 1.46
CA MET A 142 10.00 4.08 0.62
C MET A 142 10.41 4.34 -0.83
N LEU A 143 10.04 5.50 -1.38
CA LEU A 143 10.22 5.81 -2.80
C LEU A 143 11.19 6.95 -3.07
N GLY A 144 11.56 7.76 -2.06
CA GLY A 144 12.40 8.95 -2.18
C GLY A 144 11.60 10.23 -2.37
N GLU A 145 12.29 11.36 -2.27
CA GLU A 145 11.70 12.71 -2.41
C GLU A 145 11.06 12.93 -3.80
N ASP A 146 11.70 12.45 -4.86
CA ASP A 146 11.21 12.60 -6.23
C ASP A 146 9.80 12.03 -6.44
N ALA A 147 9.39 11.06 -5.63
CA ALA A 147 8.04 10.49 -5.69
C ALA A 147 6.97 11.50 -5.23
N LEU A 148 7.33 12.43 -4.35
CA LEU A 148 6.41 13.45 -3.84
C LEU A 148 6.03 14.48 -4.92
N GLU A 149 6.83 14.66 -5.96
CA GLU A 149 6.48 15.54 -7.10
C GLU A 149 5.21 15.05 -7.83
N ARG A 150 4.91 13.75 -7.73
CA ARG A 150 3.74 13.11 -8.33
C ARG A 150 2.68 12.71 -7.30
N TYR A 151 2.79 13.23 -6.07
CA TYR A 151 1.90 12.89 -4.96
C TYR A 151 1.34 14.13 -4.29
N ILE A 152 0.09 14.45 -4.58
CA ILE A 152 -0.61 15.59 -3.98
C ILE A 152 -1.67 15.03 -3.02
N VAL A 153 -1.60 15.42 -1.74
CA VAL A 153 -2.63 15.08 -0.75
C VAL A 153 -3.25 16.36 -0.23
N LYS A 154 -4.59 16.44 -0.31
CA LYS A 154 -5.37 17.55 0.22
C LYS A 154 -6.19 17.11 1.42
N LEU A 155 -6.26 17.97 2.43
CA LEU A 155 -7.15 17.79 3.59
C LEU A 155 -8.58 18.19 3.20
N ARG A 156 -9.34 17.21 2.68
CA ARG A 156 -10.70 17.41 2.18
C ARG A 156 -11.57 16.18 2.39
N ASP A 157 -12.85 16.43 2.50
CA ASP A 157 -13.87 15.38 2.53
C ASP A 157 -14.43 15.13 1.12
N SER A 158 -14.16 13.95 0.58
CA SER A 158 -14.67 13.53 -0.73
C SER A 158 -16.17 13.22 -0.73
N TYR A 159 -16.82 13.14 0.43
CA TYR A 159 -18.27 13.05 0.52
C TYR A 159 -18.95 14.37 0.20
N GLU A 160 -18.25 15.50 0.36
CA GLU A 160 -18.81 16.82 0.05
C GLU A 160 -18.60 17.18 -1.43
N GLU A 161 -17.36 17.10 -1.92
CA GLU A 161 -17.02 17.44 -3.30
C GLU A 161 -15.67 16.89 -3.74
N ILE A 162 -15.45 16.87 -5.07
CA ILE A 162 -14.12 16.65 -5.70
C ILE A 162 -13.90 17.80 -6.67
N GLU A 163 -12.93 18.68 -6.35
CA GLU A 163 -12.68 19.89 -7.14
C GLU A 163 -11.88 19.60 -8.42
N GLU A 164 -10.94 18.64 -8.35
CA GLU A 164 -10.13 18.27 -9.49
C GLU A 164 -10.92 17.43 -10.49
N GLN A 165 -10.57 17.57 -11.76
CA GLN A 165 -11.22 16.91 -12.88
C GLN A 165 -10.21 16.11 -13.71
N ASP A 166 -10.72 15.40 -14.69
CA ASP A 166 -9.95 14.68 -15.69
C ASP A 166 -9.04 13.58 -15.11
N PHE A 167 -9.59 12.81 -14.17
CA PHE A 167 -8.92 11.62 -13.68
C PHE A 167 -9.14 10.43 -14.63
N ASP A 168 -8.07 9.67 -14.86
CA ASP A 168 -8.13 8.40 -15.58
C ASP A 168 -8.75 7.31 -14.71
N ARG A 169 -8.44 7.33 -13.41
CA ARG A 169 -8.79 6.29 -12.44
C ARG A 169 -9.19 6.91 -11.11
N ALA A 170 -10.10 6.25 -10.40
CA ALA A 170 -10.44 6.61 -9.02
C ALA A 170 -10.47 5.36 -8.14
N ILE A 171 -9.82 5.43 -6.97
CA ILE A 171 -9.79 4.33 -6.01
C ILE A 171 -10.25 4.84 -4.65
N ILE A 172 -11.22 4.12 -4.06
CA ILE A 172 -11.92 4.52 -2.85
C ILE A 172 -11.67 3.50 -1.74
N ASP A 173 -11.08 3.95 -0.63
CA ASP A 173 -10.90 3.17 0.61
C ASP A 173 -11.60 3.90 1.77
N LEU A 174 -12.94 3.98 1.69
CA LEU A 174 -13.80 4.65 2.65
C LEU A 174 -14.91 3.73 3.16
N PRO A 175 -15.47 4.00 4.35
CA PRO A 175 -16.58 3.22 4.90
C PRO A 175 -17.84 3.22 4.02
N GLU A 176 -18.11 4.32 3.33
CA GLU A 176 -19.33 4.54 2.54
C GLU A 176 -19.00 4.98 1.09
N PRO A 177 -18.31 4.12 0.30
CA PRO A 177 -17.80 4.51 -1.02
C PRO A 177 -18.89 4.92 -2.01
N TRP A 178 -20.13 4.49 -1.80
CA TRP A 178 -21.28 4.86 -2.63
C TRP A 178 -21.61 6.35 -2.60
N LEU A 179 -21.26 7.07 -1.50
CA LEU A 179 -21.52 8.50 -1.39
C LEU A 179 -20.58 9.34 -2.27
N VAL A 180 -19.41 8.82 -2.61
CA VAL A 180 -18.43 9.52 -3.47
C VAL A 180 -18.73 9.35 -4.96
N VAL A 181 -19.51 8.33 -5.34
CA VAL A 181 -19.74 7.97 -6.73
C VAL A 181 -20.32 9.12 -7.58
N PRO A 182 -21.28 9.92 -7.11
CA PRO A 182 -21.81 11.04 -7.89
C PRO A 182 -20.73 12.09 -8.22
N HIS A 183 -19.85 12.40 -7.27
CA HIS A 183 -18.75 13.35 -7.47
C HIS A 183 -17.71 12.79 -8.43
N LEU A 184 -17.39 11.50 -8.33
CA LEU A 184 -16.44 10.84 -9.24
C LEU A 184 -16.96 10.69 -10.66
N LYS A 185 -18.26 10.58 -10.87
CA LYS A 185 -18.86 10.64 -12.19
C LYS A 185 -18.46 11.93 -12.93
N GLU A 186 -18.46 13.06 -12.23
CA GLU A 186 -18.10 14.35 -12.81
C GLU A 186 -16.57 14.51 -12.96
N ALA A 187 -15.80 13.96 -12.03
CA ALA A 187 -14.35 14.11 -11.98
C ALA A 187 -13.58 13.15 -12.91
N LEU A 188 -14.14 12.00 -13.27
CA LEU A 188 -13.50 11.02 -14.15
C LEU A 188 -13.69 11.36 -15.63
N LEU A 189 -12.70 11.02 -16.43
CA LEU A 189 -12.82 10.99 -17.90
C LEU A 189 -13.77 9.87 -18.34
N SER A 190 -14.43 10.04 -19.50
CA SER A 190 -15.19 8.95 -20.14
C SER A 190 -14.28 7.74 -20.37
N GLY A 191 -14.76 6.55 -20.03
CA GLY A 191 -13.96 5.31 -20.02
C GLY A 191 -13.10 5.13 -18.76
N GLY A 192 -13.06 6.11 -17.87
CA GLY A 192 -12.35 6.03 -16.59
C GLY A 192 -12.84 4.87 -15.71
N ILE A 193 -11.94 4.30 -14.93
CA ILE A 193 -12.25 3.16 -14.06
C ILE A 193 -12.34 3.63 -12.61
N ILE A 194 -13.45 3.26 -11.95
CA ILE A 194 -13.66 3.42 -10.52
C ILE A 194 -13.45 2.08 -9.82
N VAL A 195 -12.74 2.08 -8.69
CA VAL A 195 -12.52 0.90 -7.84
C VAL A 195 -12.82 1.26 -6.39
N ALA A 196 -13.57 0.42 -5.69
CA ALA A 196 -13.73 0.53 -4.24
C ALA A 196 -13.23 -0.73 -3.54
N TYR A 197 -12.53 -0.53 -2.43
CA TYR A 197 -12.16 -1.59 -1.50
C TYR A 197 -13.09 -1.50 -0.28
N THR A 198 -13.78 -2.60 0.03
CA THR A 198 -14.77 -2.63 1.12
C THR A 198 -14.61 -3.88 1.97
N PRO A 199 -14.65 -3.78 3.31
CA PRO A 199 -14.52 -4.94 4.19
C PRO A 199 -15.76 -5.84 4.22
N SER A 200 -16.90 -5.40 3.71
CA SER A 200 -18.18 -6.09 3.82
C SER A 200 -18.86 -6.23 2.48
N ILE A 201 -19.46 -7.40 2.21
CA ILE A 201 -20.27 -7.63 1.01
C ILE A 201 -21.48 -6.69 0.93
N LYS A 202 -22.04 -6.28 2.07
CA LYS A 202 -23.14 -5.30 2.09
C LYS A 202 -22.70 -3.93 1.56
N GLN A 203 -21.49 -3.50 1.88
CA GLN A 203 -20.90 -2.27 1.34
C GLN A 203 -20.62 -2.41 -0.16
N ALA A 204 -20.09 -3.56 -0.59
CA ALA A 204 -19.88 -3.83 -2.01
C ALA A 204 -21.21 -3.78 -2.81
N ILE A 205 -22.31 -4.33 -2.28
CA ILE A 205 -23.63 -4.26 -2.91
C ILE A 205 -24.08 -2.80 -3.08
N LYS A 206 -24.02 -1.99 -2.00
CA LYS A 206 -24.41 -0.56 -2.07
C LYS A 206 -23.56 0.21 -3.07
N PHE A 207 -22.24 -0.06 -3.11
CA PHE A 207 -21.36 0.57 -4.09
C PHE A 207 -21.74 0.17 -5.52
N ARG A 208 -22.03 -1.12 -5.76
CA ARG A 208 -22.48 -1.62 -7.07
C ARG A 208 -23.79 -0.95 -7.55
N GLU A 209 -24.74 -0.76 -6.64
CA GLU A 209 -25.97 -0.04 -6.92
C GLU A 209 -25.68 1.44 -7.27
N ALA A 210 -24.80 2.09 -6.51
CA ALA A 210 -24.46 3.49 -6.77
C ALA A 210 -23.79 3.69 -8.13
N ILE A 211 -22.80 2.85 -8.50
CA ILE A 211 -22.13 2.98 -9.79
C ILE A 211 -23.09 2.71 -10.95
N ALA A 212 -23.99 1.73 -10.84
CA ALA A 212 -25.01 1.46 -11.86
C ALA A 212 -25.95 2.66 -12.08
N ASN A 213 -26.36 3.33 -10.99
CA ASN A 213 -27.23 4.50 -11.04
C ASN A 213 -26.51 5.78 -11.53
N ASN A 214 -25.18 5.78 -11.60
CA ASN A 214 -24.39 6.94 -12.01
C ASN A 214 -23.64 6.77 -13.33
N GLY A 215 -24.09 5.88 -14.20
CA GLY A 215 -23.58 5.75 -15.57
C GLY A 215 -22.31 4.91 -15.71
N PHE A 216 -21.97 4.13 -14.69
CA PHE A 216 -20.91 3.13 -14.81
C PHE A 216 -21.50 1.78 -15.23
N SER A 217 -20.75 1.05 -16.06
CA SER A 217 -21.08 -0.29 -16.53
C SER A 217 -19.90 -1.26 -16.36
N PHE A 218 -20.10 -2.51 -16.78
CA PHE A 218 -19.09 -3.58 -16.69
C PHE A 218 -18.57 -3.77 -15.26
N ALA A 219 -19.51 -3.66 -14.32
CA ALA A 219 -19.17 -3.71 -12.92
C ALA A 219 -18.88 -5.15 -12.47
N GLU A 220 -17.74 -5.33 -11.78
CA GLU A 220 -17.28 -6.60 -11.21
C GLU A 220 -17.03 -6.44 -9.71
N THR A 221 -17.17 -7.54 -8.98
CA THR A 221 -16.76 -7.61 -7.56
C THR A 221 -16.00 -8.91 -7.34
N ILE A 222 -14.82 -8.82 -6.80
CA ILE A 222 -13.96 -9.96 -6.49
C ILE A 222 -13.47 -9.93 -5.05
N GLU A 223 -13.03 -11.08 -4.59
CA GLU A 223 -12.24 -11.29 -3.37
C GLU A 223 -10.94 -11.99 -3.76
N VAL A 224 -9.81 -11.57 -3.18
CA VAL A 224 -8.51 -12.15 -3.48
C VAL A 224 -8.09 -13.08 -2.34
N LEU A 225 -7.90 -14.37 -2.65
CA LEU A 225 -7.40 -15.38 -1.72
C LEU A 225 -5.95 -15.74 -2.06
N HIS A 226 -5.05 -15.55 -1.09
CA HIS A 226 -3.64 -15.90 -1.27
C HIS A 226 -3.27 -17.03 -0.33
N ARG A 227 -3.09 -18.25 -0.89
CA ARG A 227 -2.75 -19.44 -0.15
C ARG A 227 -1.26 -19.73 -0.25
N GLY A 228 -0.56 -19.72 0.90
CA GLY A 228 0.82 -20.15 0.99
C GLY A 228 0.97 -21.68 1.02
N TRP A 229 2.17 -22.15 0.70
CA TRP A 229 2.55 -23.56 0.77
C TRP A 229 3.82 -23.71 1.59
N HIS A 230 3.81 -24.68 2.48
CA HIS A 230 5.00 -25.15 3.17
C HIS A 230 5.68 -26.21 2.29
N ILE A 231 6.96 -25.96 1.96
CA ILE A 231 7.79 -26.88 1.19
C ILE A 231 9.09 -27.05 1.95
N ASP A 232 9.32 -28.26 2.49
CA ASP A 232 10.54 -28.62 3.21
C ASP A 232 10.87 -30.07 2.88
N GLY A 233 11.83 -30.28 1.96
CA GLY A 233 12.13 -31.58 1.38
C GLY A 233 10.90 -32.21 0.74
N GLU A 234 10.53 -33.41 1.19
CA GLU A 234 9.34 -34.14 0.74
C GLU A 234 8.04 -33.69 1.44
N ALA A 235 8.14 -32.88 2.49
CA ALA A 235 6.98 -32.38 3.23
C ALA A 235 6.35 -31.18 2.50
N VAL A 236 5.41 -31.47 1.59
CA VAL A 236 4.70 -30.46 0.78
C VAL A 236 3.23 -30.40 1.21
N ARG A 237 2.80 -29.24 1.70
CA ARG A 237 1.41 -29.02 2.14
C ARG A 237 1.04 -27.53 2.11
N PRO A 238 -0.25 -27.18 2.01
CA PRO A 238 -0.68 -25.81 2.24
C PRO A 238 -0.30 -25.34 3.65
N ASP A 239 -0.03 -24.04 3.80
CA ASP A 239 0.15 -23.43 5.12
C ASP A 239 -1.08 -23.66 6.00
N HIS A 240 -0.86 -23.91 7.30
CA HIS A 240 -1.96 -24.12 8.24
C HIS A 240 -2.82 -22.88 8.45
N ARG A 241 -2.24 -21.70 8.29
CA ARG A 241 -2.93 -20.43 8.45
C ARG A 241 -2.96 -19.67 7.13
N MET A 242 -4.12 -19.16 6.79
CA MET A 242 -4.35 -18.28 5.65
C MET A 242 -5.18 -17.10 6.11
N VAL A 243 -4.79 -15.90 5.76
CA VAL A 243 -5.68 -14.74 5.83
C VAL A 243 -6.59 -14.84 4.61
N ALA A 244 -7.79 -15.40 4.80
CA ALA A 244 -8.71 -15.66 3.71
C ALA A 244 -9.38 -14.35 3.29
N HIS A 245 -10.19 -13.76 4.18
CA HIS A 245 -10.92 -12.53 3.92
C HIS A 245 -10.13 -11.31 4.39
N THR A 246 -10.01 -10.31 3.52
CA THR A 246 -9.45 -8.99 3.84
C THR A 246 -10.40 -7.87 3.39
N GLY A 247 -11.08 -8.05 2.29
CA GLY A 247 -12.05 -7.13 1.71
C GLY A 247 -12.47 -7.55 0.31
N PHE A 248 -13.48 -6.87 -0.21
CA PHE A 248 -13.99 -7.00 -1.56
C PHE A 248 -13.48 -5.83 -2.41
N ILE A 249 -13.07 -6.14 -3.63
CA ILE A 249 -12.68 -5.15 -4.64
C ILE A 249 -13.81 -5.10 -5.66
N SER A 250 -14.48 -3.95 -5.73
CA SER A 250 -15.54 -3.72 -6.71
C SER A 250 -15.12 -2.64 -7.70
N SER A 251 -15.36 -2.85 -8.98
CA SER A 251 -14.98 -1.92 -10.04
C SER A 251 -16.13 -1.65 -10.99
N GLY A 252 -16.01 -0.57 -11.77
CA GLY A 252 -16.88 -0.23 -12.89
C GLY A 252 -16.17 0.74 -13.83
N ARG A 253 -16.68 0.89 -15.02
CA ARG A 253 -16.15 1.78 -16.06
C ARG A 253 -17.21 2.84 -16.41
N LEU A 254 -16.81 4.10 -16.39
CA LEU A 254 -17.68 5.22 -16.74
C LEU A 254 -18.00 5.17 -18.24
N LEU A 255 -19.28 5.16 -18.57
CA LEU A 255 -19.72 5.32 -19.94
C LEU A 255 -19.55 6.78 -20.41
N ASN A 256 -19.75 7.01 -21.69
CA ASN A 256 -19.71 8.36 -22.24
C ASN A 256 -20.69 9.28 -21.49
N LYS A 257 -20.24 10.48 -21.15
CA LYS A 257 -21.07 11.52 -20.50
C LYS A 257 -22.03 12.14 -21.49
#